data_8953f22375085676d34e944450c38942
#
_entry.id   8953f22375085676d34e944450c38942
#
_cell.length_a   1.000
_cell.length_b   1.000
_cell.length_c   1.000
_cell.angle_alpha   90.00
_cell.angle_beta   90.00
_cell.angle_gamma   90.00
#
_symmetry.space_group_name_H-M   'P 1'
#
loop_
_entity.id
_entity.type
_entity.pdbx_description
1 polymer ?
#
loop_
_entity_poly.entity_id
_entity_poly.type
_entity_poly.pdbx_seq_one_letter_code
_entity_poly.pdbx_strand_id
1 'polypeptide(L)'
;MITLEQFKVGRSDYIDQHVIDLFRQDSMLLDRLVFDDAMIPGTGGTLAYKYMREEVPAEAQTRAINTEYTPQEASRKEYSADVKIFGGSYQIDRVIERESGIASEVAYQTEKKVKATCNLFHKTVIQGDSDTDTNSFDGLDKALRGSVTEINANGMIDLSSAAAVDENYKIVMDWIDETLSELCGRPAFIMANTSMINKMKSIARRAGYMTRSEDSFGRSVDGYDGIPFLDMKYYPTKEADGSYTEKPIIPIQTRAINNKEVAGLTDIYFPVIGRDSFHGVTVKGDSFIKQYLPDFTKPGAVQKGEVEMLAAIALKSTRGAAVLRNIKIR
;
A
#
# COMPACT_ATOMS: atom_id res chain seq x y z
N MET A 1 -25.63 8.11 10.51
CA MET A 1 -26.76 8.85 9.90
C MET A 1 -26.34 10.30 9.79
N ILE A 2 -26.48 10.92 8.60
CA ILE A 2 -26.16 12.33 8.38
C ILE A 2 -27.26 13.15 9.05
N THR A 3 -26.88 14.13 9.85
CA THR A 3 -27.83 15.05 10.49
C THR A 3 -28.17 16.22 9.56
N LEU A 4 -29.30 16.87 9.81
CA LEU A 4 -29.72 18.06 9.01
C LEU A 4 -28.71 19.20 9.08
N GLU A 5 -27.97 19.34 10.17
CA GLU A 5 -26.92 20.34 10.34
C GLU A 5 -25.70 20.02 9.47
N GLN A 6 -25.30 18.75 9.40
CA GLN A 6 -24.22 18.32 8.53
C GLN A 6 -24.56 18.45 7.03
N PHE A 7 -25.83 18.31 6.69
CA PHE A 7 -26.34 18.54 5.34
C PHE A 7 -26.34 20.00 4.92
N LYS A 8 -26.54 20.92 5.86
CA LYS A 8 -26.48 22.39 5.59
C LYS A 8 -25.08 22.90 5.31
N VAL A 9 -24.05 22.19 5.74
CA VAL A 9 -22.65 22.53 5.45
C VAL A 9 -22.38 22.26 3.97
N GLY A 10 -22.28 23.28 3.16
CA GLY A 10 -22.09 23.17 1.71
C GLY A 10 -23.18 23.83 0.86
N ARG A 11 -24.28 24.33 1.48
CA ARG A 11 -25.36 25.07 0.83
C ARG A 11 -25.23 26.61 0.93
N SER A 12 -24.11 27.13 1.43
CA SER A 12 -23.92 28.58 1.34
C SER A 12 -23.56 28.95 -0.09
N ASP A 13 -24.30 29.91 -0.66
CA ASP A 13 -24.28 30.34 -2.07
C ASP A 13 -22.93 30.83 -2.60
N TYR A 14 -21.86 30.73 -1.84
CA TYR A 14 -20.51 31.22 -2.15
C TYR A 14 -19.38 30.24 -1.98
N ILE A 15 -19.67 28.97 -1.71
CA ILE A 15 -18.63 27.96 -1.65
C ILE A 15 -18.54 27.29 -3.01
N ASP A 16 -17.42 27.55 -3.68
CA ASP A 16 -16.96 26.85 -4.86
C ASP A 16 -17.32 25.36 -4.76
N GLN A 17 -17.92 24.78 -5.79
CA GLN A 17 -18.36 23.38 -5.85
C GLN A 17 -17.19 22.37 -5.71
N HIS A 18 -16.00 22.88 -5.52
CA HIS A 18 -14.82 22.10 -5.17
C HIS A 18 -14.76 21.90 -3.66
N VAL A 19 -15.48 20.90 -3.16
CA VAL A 19 -15.18 20.35 -1.83
C VAL A 19 -13.70 19.92 -1.88
N ILE A 20 -12.83 20.69 -1.23
CA ILE A 20 -11.43 20.29 -1.07
C ILE A 20 -11.45 18.98 -0.30
N ASP A 21 -11.25 17.91 -1.01
CA ASP A 21 -11.19 16.58 -0.44
C ASP A 21 -9.81 16.41 0.23
N LEU A 22 -9.73 16.77 1.49
CA LEU A 22 -8.52 16.61 2.32
C LEU A 22 -7.99 15.16 2.34
N PHE A 23 -8.89 14.19 2.07
CA PHE A 23 -8.56 12.77 2.02
C PHE A 23 -8.39 12.24 0.59
N ARG A 24 -8.38 13.12 -0.41
CA ARG A 24 -8.21 12.70 -1.80
C ARG A 24 -6.78 12.22 -2.02
N GLN A 25 -6.63 10.92 -2.12
CA GLN A 25 -5.36 10.29 -2.45
C GLN A 25 -5.35 9.86 -3.91
N ASP A 26 -4.23 10.07 -4.58
CA ASP A 26 -3.99 9.46 -5.89
C ASP A 26 -3.87 7.95 -5.71
N SER A 27 -4.66 7.21 -6.47
CA SER A 27 -4.70 5.74 -6.43
C SER A 27 -3.62 5.11 -7.31
N MET A 28 -2.43 5.74 -7.38
CA MET A 28 -1.34 5.32 -8.27
C MET A 28 -0.88 3.88 -8.00
N LEU A 29 -1.00 3.41 -6.75
CA LEU A 29 -0.71 2.02 -6.41
C LEU A 29 -1.71 1.08 -7.12
N LEU A 30 -3.02 1.36 -7.03
CA LEU A 30 -4.06 0.55 -7.64
C LEU A 30 -3.97 0.56 -9.18
N ASP A 31 -3.63 1.71 -9.76
CA ASP A 31 -3.50 1.87 -11.21
C ASP A 31 -2.36 1.03 -11.79
N ARG A 32 -1.29 0.80 -11.02
CA ARG A 32 -0.13 0.02 -11.46
C ARG A 32 -0.13 -1.42 -10.97
N LEU A 33 -0.85 -1.73 -9.89
CA LEU A 33 -0.90 -3.08 -9.33
C LEU A 33 -1.64 -4.01 -10.29
N VAL A 34 -0.95 -5.04 -10.75
CA VAL A 34 -1.57 -6.09 -11.57
C VAL A 34 -2.36 -7.02 -10.67
N PHE A 35 -3.66 -7.16 -10.93
CA PHE A 35 -4.50 -8.11 -10.20
C PHE A 35 -4.61 -9.44 -10.96
N ASP A 36 -4.36 -10.53 -10.24
CA ASP A 36 -4.61 -11.88 -10.72
C ASP A 36 -6.03 -12.30 -10.32
N ASP A 37 -6.85 -12.63 -11.31
CA ASP A 37 -8.24 -13.07 -11.17
C ASP A 37 -8.35 -14.61 -11.10
N ALA A 38 -7.34 -15.29 -10.61
CA ALA A 38 -7.28 -16.75 -10.60
C ALA A 38 -8.28 -17.43 -9.65
N MET A 39 -8.92 -16.67 -8.77
CA MET A 39 -9.92 -17.22 -7.85
C MET A 39 -11.29 -17.32 -8.51
N ILE A 40 -11.73 -18.55 -8.78
CA ILE A 40 -13.04 -18.84 -9.41
C ILE A 40 -14.11 -18.96 -8.32
N PRO A 41 -15.15 -18.08 -8.31
CA PRO A 41 -16.28 -18.22 -7.40
C PRO A 41 -17.05 -19.52 -7.62
N GLY A 42 -17.54 -20.16 -6.58
CA GLY A 42 -18.48 -21.27 -6.70
C GLY A 42 -17.87 -22.66 -6.91
N THR A 43 -16.56 -22.82 -6.94
CA THR A 43 -15.91 -24.14 -7.04
C THR A 43 -15.70 -24.83 -5.67
N GLY A 44 -16.37 -24.36 -4.60
CA GLY A 44 -16.19 -24.90 -3.24
C GLY A 44 -14.84 -24.56 -2.61
N GLY A 45 -14.07 -23.67 -3.24
CA GLY A 45 -12.78 -23.22 -2.75
C GLY A 45 -12.89 -22.22 -1.59
N THR A 46 -11.90 -22.24 -0.74
CA THR A 46 -11.66 -21.18 0.25
C THR A 46 -11.30 -19.89 -0.49
N LEU A 47 -11.59 -18.72 0.11
CA LEU A 47 -11.14 -17.40 -0.39
C LEU A 47 -9.62 -17.23 -0.20
N ALA A 48 -8.84 -18.27 -0.45
CA ALA A 48 -7.40 -18.34 -0.30
C ALA A 48 -6.73 -18.60 -1.65
N TYR A 49 -5.87 -17.69 -2.04
CA TYR A 49 -5.00 -17.82 -3.21
C TYR A 49 -3.75 -18.59 -2.80
N LYS A 50 -3.58 -19.81 -3.31
CA LYS A 50 -2.46 -20.67 -2.99
C LYS A 50 -1.39 -20.58 -4.06
N TYR A 51 -0.14 -20.45 -3.64
CA TYR A 51 1.01 -20.44 -4.54
C TYR A 51 2.20 -21.16 -3.93
N MET A 52 3.09 -21.66 -4.77
CA MET A 52 4.32 -22.33 -4.33
C MET A 52 5.49 -21.36 -4.45
N ARG A 53 6.33 -21.36 -3.43
CA ARG A 53 7.61 -20.66 -3.40
C ARG A 53 8.73 -21.67 -3.23
N GLU A 54 9.80 -21.50 -4.00
CA GLU A 54 11.03 -22.24 -3.80
C GLU A 54 11.77 -21.71 -2.57
N GLU A 55 12.05 -22.59 -1.60
CA GLU A 55 12.79 -22.21 -0.38
C GLU A 55 14.27 -22.57 -0.50
N VAL A 56 14.58 -23.73 -1.07
CA VAL A 56 15.94 -24.18 -1.28
C VAL A 56 16.16 -24.39 -2.77
N PRO A 57 17.03 -23.59 -3.41
CA PRO A 57 17.37 -23.77 -4.81
C PRO A 57 18.18 -25.08 -5.00
N ALA A 58 18.12 -25.65 -6.21
CA ALA A 58 18.95 -26.75 -6.59
C ALA A 58 20.42 -26.32 -6.76
N GLU A 59 21.34 -27.03 -6.19
CA GLU A 59 22.77 -26.81 -6.39
C GLU A 59 23.34 -27.81 -7.40
N ALA A 60 24.33 -27.38 -8.19
CA ALA A 60 25.09 -28.22 -9.08
C ALA A 60 26.51 -28.42 -8.53
N GLN A 61 27.03 -29.61 -8.67
CA GLN A 61 28.35 -29.98 -8.18
C GLN A 61 29.24 -30.47 -9.31
N THR A 62 30.55 -30.32 -9.15
CA THR A 62 31.53 -31.01 -9.98
C THR A 62 31.99 -32.30 -9.29
N ARG A 63 32.22 -33.36 -10.03
CA ARG A 63 32.77 -34.61 -9.50
C ARG A 63 34.08 -35.01 -10.18
N ALA A 64 34.90 -35.75 -9.49
CA ALA A 64 36.05 -36.39 -10.08
C ALA A 64 35.64 -37.67 -10.85
N ILE A 65 36.53 -38.18 -11.69
CA ILE A 65 36.32 -39.46 -12.37
C ILE A 65 36.22 -40.54 -11.30
N ASN A 66 35.26 -41.47 -11.45
CA ASN A 66 34.97 -42.58 -10.51
C ASN A 66 34.45 -42.14 -9.12
N THR A 67 33.89 -40.97 -8.97
CA THR A 67 33.14 -40.54 -7.76
C THR A 67 31.69 -40.29 -8.10
N GLU A 68 30.79 -40.43 -7.13
CA GLU A 68 29.35 -40.13 -7.27
C GLU A 68 29.06 -38.67 -6.84
N TYR A 69 27.95 -38.12 -7.35
CA TYR A 69 27.41 -36.84 -6.86
C TYR A 69 26.78 -37.03 -5.48
N THR A 70 26.89 -36.05 -4.63
CA THR A 70 26.07 -35.96 -3.41
C THR A 70 24.67 -35.44 -3.79
N PRO A 71 23.60 -36.25 -3.57
CA PRO A 71 22.26 -35.82 -3.92
C PRO A 71 21.86 -34.55 -3.12
N GLN A 72 21.36 -33.56 -3.82
CA GLN A 72 20.75 -32.35 -3.25
C GLN A 72 19.45 -32.07 -3.98
N GLU A 73 18.41 -31.78 -3.23
CA GLU A 73 17.07 -31.60 -3.77
C GLU A 73 16.58 -30.14 -3.50
N ALA A 74 15.94 -29.52 -4.50
CA ALA A 74 15.23 -28.28 -4.32
C ALA A 74 13.96 -28.54 -3.51
N SER A 75 13.66 -27.69 -2.56
CA SER A 75 12.41 -27.73 -1.78
C SER A 75 11.48 -26.58 -2.11
N ARG A 76 10.16 -26.87 -2.10
CA ARG A 76 9.09 -25.91 -2.31
C ARG A 76 8.16 -25.91 -1.11
N LYS A 77 7.64 -24.74 -0.78
CA LYS A 77 6.61 -24.58 0.26
C LYS A 77 5.39 -23.89 -0.31
N GLU A 78 4.23 -24.35 0.11
CA GLU A 78 2.96 -23.71 -0.22
C GLU A 78 2.73 -22.51 0.70
N TYR A 79 2.37 -21.39 0.10
CA TYR A 79 1.92 -20.16 0.77
C TYR A 79 0.50 -19.85 0.34
N SER A 80 -0.24 -19.19 1.20
CA SER A 80 -1.59 -18.73 0.89
C SER A 80 -1.73 -17.24 1.17
N ALA A 81 -2.46 -16.55 0.31
CA ALA A 81 -2.93 -15.19 0.53
C ALA A 81 -4.45 -15.21 0.61
N ASP A 82 -5.00 -14.92 1.77
CA ASP A 82 -6.44 -14.90 1.99
C ASP A 82 -7.04 -13.59 1.47
N VAL A 83 -7.98 -13.70 0.55
CA VAL A 83 -8.74 -12.53 0.08
C VAL A 83 -9.64 -12.05 1.20
N LYS A 84 -9.57 -10.75 1.49
CA LYS A 84 -10.36 -10.09 2.54
C LYS A 84 -11.35 -9.11 1.91
N ILE A 85 -12.40 -8.82 2.67
CA ILE A 85 -13.49 -7.94 2.27
C ILE A 85 -13.19 -6.56 2.82
N PHE A 86 -13.00 -5.60 1.93
CA PHE A 86 -12.85 -4.18 2.26
C PHE A 86 -14.13 -3.46 1.89
N GLY A 87 -14.60 -2.56 2.73
CA GLY A 87 -15.80 -1.82 2.36
C GLY A 87 -16.40 -1.06 3.53
N GLY A 88 -17.62 -0.67 3.32
CA GLY A 88 -18.42 -0.03 4.36
C GLY A 88 -19.76 0.44 3.85
N SER A 89 -20.63 0.76 4.77
CA SER A 89 -21.99 1.20 4.48
C SER A 89 -22.20 2.67 4.85
N TYR A 90 -23.20 3.27 4.24
CA TYR A 90 -23.73 4.58 4.58
C TYR A 90 -25.26 4.54 4.56
N GLN A 91 -25.89 5.47 5.23
CA GLN A 91 -27.34 5.56 5.31
C GLN A 91 -27.79 6.98 4.98
N ILE A 92 -28.84 7.09 4.15
CA ILE A 92 -29.42 8.37 3.74
C ILE A 92 -30.93 8.31 3.98
N ASP A 93 -31.46 9.38 4.58
CA ASP A 93 -32.89 9.57 4.67
C ASP A 93 -33.43 10.03 3.30
N ARG A 94 -34.58 9.45 2.88
CA ARG A 94 -35.23 9.77 1.61
C ARG A 94 -35.63 11.26 1.47
N VAL A 95 -35.82 11.95 2.59
CA VAL A 95 -36.10 13.41 2.56
C VAL A 95 -34.84 14.18 2.18
N ILE A 96 -33.68 13.77 2.71
CA ILE A 96 -32.39 14.37 2.38
C ILE A 96 -32.07 14.17 0.90
N GLU A 97 -32.28 12.96 0.35
CA GLU A 97 -32.06 12.71 -1.07
C GLU A 97 -33.01 13.51 -1.96
N ARG A 98 -34.27 13.63 -1.57
CA ARG A 98 -35.27 14.42 -2.31
C ARG A 98 -34.95 15.92 -2.34
N GLU A 99 -34.43 16.44 -1.23
CA GLU A 99 -34.04 17.85 -1.06
C GLU A 99 -32.58 18.10 -1.46
N SER A 100 -31.83 17.08 -1.88
CA SER A 100 -30.48 17.24 -2.38
C SER A 100 -30.49 18.13 -3.63
N GLY A 101 -29.63 19.15 -3.63
CA GLY A 101 -29.63 20.19 -4.65
C GLY A 101 -28.97 19.70 -5.97
N ILE A 102 -27.95 20.41 -6.43
CA ILE A 102 -27.27 20.18 -7.70
C ILE A 102 -26.50 18.84 -7.71
N ALA A 103 -26.00 18.38 -6.55
CA ALA A 103 -25.28 17.12 -6.41
C ALA A 103 -26.11 16.13 -5.59
N SER A 104 -26.24 14.89 -6.10
CA SER A 104 -26.89 13.79 -5.35
C SER A 104 -26.05 13.41 -4.14
N GLU A 105 -26.67 13.40 -2.97
CA GLU A 105 -26.03 12.96 -1.71
C GLU A 105 -25.59 11.51 -1.80
N VAL A 106 -26.34 10.65 -2.51
CA VAL A 106 -25.97 9.25 -2.77
C VAL A 106 -24.64 9.18 -3.52
N ALA A 107 -24.48 9.95 -4.60
CA ALA A 107 -23.23 9.95 -5.37
C ALA A 107 -22.04 10.41 -4.53
N TYR A 108 -22.24 11.49 -3.74
CA TYR A 108 -21.21 12.01 -2.84
C TYR A 108 -20.77 10.96 -1.80
N GLN A 109 -21.72 10.34 -1.09
CA GLN A 109 -21.42 9.35 -0.05
C GLN A 109 -20.78 8.09 -0.65
N THR A 110 -21.24 7.66 -1.82
CA THR A 110 -20.65 6.51 -2.54
C THR A 110 -19.19 6.80 -2.91
N GLU A 111 -18.91 7.96 -3.50
CA GLU A 111 -17.54 8.37 -3.87
C GLU A 111 -16.63 8.41 -2.64
N LYS A 112 -17.08 9.02 -1.56
CA LYS A 112 -16.32 9.07 -0.30
C LYS A 112 -16.05 7.69 0.28
N LYS A 113 -17.05 6.78 0.19
CA LYS A 113 -16.88 5.41 0.67
C LYS A 113 -15.91 4.60 -0.20
N VAL A 114 -15.96 4.75 -1.53
CA VAL A 114 -14.97 4.12 -2.45
C VAL A 114 -13.56 4.58 -2.11
N LYS A 115 -13.33 5.88 -1.94
CA LYS A 115 -12.02 6.42 -1.56
C LYS A 115 -11.54 5.90 -0.20
N ALA A 116 -12.44 5.84 0.79
CA ALA A 116 -12.11 5.29 2.10
C ALA A 116 -11.71 3.82 2.03
N THR A 117 -12.39 3.03 1.19
CA THR A 117 -12.07 1.61 0.94
C THR A 117 -10.69 1.46 0.29
N CYS A 118 -10.37 2.27 -0.73
CA CYS A 118 -9.05 2.30 -1.36
C CYS A 118 -7.95 2.68 -0.35
N ASN A 119 -8.18 3.68 0.49
CA ASN A 119 -7.22 4.10 1.51
C ASN A 119 -6.96 3.01 2.55
N LEU A 120 -8.02 2.29 2.97
CA LEU A 120 -7.89 1.15 3.87
C LEU A 120 -7.07 0.03 3.21
N PHE A 121 -7.30 -0.25 1.94
CA PHE A 121 -6.50 -1.23 1.19
C PHE A 121 -5.02 -0.80 1.12
N HIS A 122 -4.71 0.46 0.78
CA HIS A 122 -3.33 0.96 0.76
C HIS A 122 -2.64 0.81 2.11
N LYS A 123 -3.35 1.12 3.21
CA LYS A 123 -2.83 0.90 4.57
C LYS A 123 -2.53 -0.58 4.81
N THR A 124 -3.46 -1.46 4.46
CA THR A 124 -3.31 -2.90 4.68
C THR A 124 -2.20 -3.51 3.82
N VAL A 125 -1.98 -3.02 2.59
CA VAL A 125 -0.84 -3.44 1.74
C VAL A 125 0.50 -3.21 2.44
N ILE A 126 0.63 -2.17 3.24
CA ILE A 126 1.88 -1.88 3.97
C ILE A 126 1.85 -2.51 5.37
N GLN A 127 0.83 -2.19 6.17
CA GLN A 127 0.79 -2.45 7.61
C GLN A 127 -0.07 -3.67 7.99
N GLY A 128 -0.66 -4.37 7.02
CA GLY A 128 -1.54 -5.50 7.30
C GLY A 128 -0.82 -6.59 8.10
N ASP A 129 -1.52 -7.16 9.08
CA ASP A 129 -1.01 -8.23 9.93
C ASP A 129 -2.18 -9.13 10.37
N SER A 130 -2.22 -10.33 9.80
CA SER A 130 -3.28 -11.32 10.07
C SER A 130 -3.23 -11.90 11.48
N ASP A 131 -2.12 -11.77 12.19
CA ASP A 131 -1.97 -12.24 13.57
C ASP A 131 -2.63 -11.28 14.57
N THR A 132 -2.65 -9.98 14.23
CA THR A 132 -3.28 -8.94 15.06
C THR A 132 -4.71 -8.65 14.67
N ASP A 133 -5.03 -8.75 13.38
CA ASP A 133 -6.39 -8.56 12.83
C ASP A 133 -6.72 -9.66 11.83
N THR A 134 -7.60 -10.57 12.23
CA THR A 134 -8.05 -11.71 11.39
C THR A 134 -8.76 -11.28 10.11
N ASN A 135 -9.26 -10.03 10.04
CA ASN A 135 -9.88 -9.45 8.85
C ASN A 135 -8.87 -8.78 7.93
N SER A 136 -7.60 -8.75 8.31
CA SER A 136 -6.49 -8.26 7.50
C SER A 136 -5.76 -9.39 6.79
N PHE A 137 -5.07 -9.08 5.70
CA PHE A 137 -4.04 -9.94 5.12
C PHE A 137 -2.64 -9.41 5.52
N ASP A 138 -1.61 -10.22 5.34
CA ASP A 138 -0.24 -9.84 5.65
C ASP A 138 0.29 -8.83 4.63
N GLY A 139 0.62 -7.63 5.12
CA GLY A 139 1.20 -6.54 4.33
C GLY A 139 2.70 -6.72 4.06
N LEU A 140 3.27 -5.81 3.27
CA LEU A 140 4.69 -5.83 2.92
C LEU A 140 5.60 -5.73 4.15
N ASP A 141 5.21 -5.00 5.18
CA ASP A 141 6.01 -4.88 6.41
C ASP A 141 6.24 -6.25 7.07
N LYS A 142 5.17 -7.05 7.19
CA LYS A 142 5.25 -8.41 7.77
C LYS A 142 5.90 -9.39 6.81
N ALA A 143 5.53 -9.35 5.52
CA ALA A 143 6.01 -10.30 4.51
C ALA A 143 7.53 -10.20 4.26
N LEU A 144 8.13 -9.02 4.44
CA LEU A 144 9.55 -8.78 4.22
C LEU A 144 10.39 -8.91 5.49
N ARG A 145 9.78 -9.05 6.65
CA ARG A 145 10.51 -9.18 7.93
C ARG A 145 11.33 -10.46 7.96
N GLY A 146 12.64 -10.33 8.20
CA GLY A 146 13.58 -11.43 8.21
C GLY A 146 13.92 -12.01 6.83
N SER A 147 13.49 -11.38 5.75
CA SER A 147 13.84 -11.79 4.39
C SER A 147 15.23 -11.29 3.99
N VAL A 148 15.78 -11.90 2.92
CA VAL A 148 17.07 -11.46 2.34
C VAL A 148 17.01 -10.02 1.80
N THR A 149 15.81 -9.57 1.43
CA THR A 149 15.54 -8.22 0.89
C THR A 149 15.15 -7.20 1.97
N GLU A 150 15.31 -7.54 3.25
CA GLU A 150 15.19 -6.59 4.36
C GLU A 150 16.55 -5.97 4.66
N ILE A 151 16.80 -4.80 4.10
CA ILE A 151 18.08 -4.08 4.25
C ILE A 151 18.05 -3.17 5.49
N ASN A 152 19.17 -3.09 6.20
CA ASN A 152 19.36 -2.25 7.39
C ASN A 152 18.38 -2.56 8.55
N ALA A 153 18.01 -3.83 8.75
CA ALA A 153 17.10 -4.23 9.83
C ALA A 153 17.60 -3.84 11.24
N ASN A 154 18.92 -3.88 11.45
CA ASN A 154 19.57 -3.63 12.74
C ASN A 154 20.37 -2.32 12.81
N GLY A 155 20.45 -1.57 11.71
CA GLY A 155 21.15 -0.30 11.60
C GLY A 155 20.21 0.90 11.64
N MET A 156 20.77 2.10 11.51
CA MET A 156 20.04 3.36 11.41
C MET A 156 20.79 4.30 10.48
N ILE A 157 20.06 5.02 9.62
CA ILE A 157 20.57 6.15 8.86
C ILE A 157 19.89 7.41 9.37
N ASP A 158 20.67 8.41 9.78
CA ASP A 158 20.14 9.69 10.25
C ASP A 158 20.03 10.71 9.11
N LEU A 159 18.81 11.15 8.83
CA LEU A 159 18.48 12.22 7.90
C LEU A 159 17.63 13.30 8.59
N SER A 160 17.65 13.38 9.93
CA SER A 160 16.77 14.27 10.69
C SER A 160 17.06 15.75 10.42
N SER A 161 18.33 16.14 10.28
CA SER A 161 18.76 17.52 10.04
C SER A 161 19.37 17.72 8.65
N ALA A 162 19.58 18.97 8.23
CA ALA A 162 20.28 19.29 6.99
C ALA A 162 21.73 18.82 7.01
N ALA A 163 22.42 18.98 8.16
CA ALA A 163 23.80 18.51 8.34
C ALA A 163 23.88 16.98 8.26
N ALA A 164 22.95 16.26 8.89
CA ALA A 164 22.89 14.81 8.80
C ALA A 164 22.61 14.33 7.36
N VAL A 165 21.77 15.05 6.59
CA VAL A 165 21.57 14.76 5.17
C VAL A 165 22.84 15.00 4.38
N ASP A 166 23.60 16.09 4.64
CA ASP A 166 24.86 16.39 3.96
C ASP A 166 25.94 15.34 4.23
N GLU A 167 25.93 14.74 5.41
CA GLU A 167 26.86 13.67 5.81
C GLU A 167 26.48 12.32 5.20
N ASN A 168 25.18 11.96 5.24
CA ASN A 168 24.72 10.59 5.01
C ASN A 168 24.10 10.36 3.62
N TYR A 169 23.92 11.39 2.75
CA TYR A 169 23.21 11.21 1.48
C TYR A 169 23.84 10.17 0.55
N LYS A 170 25.18 10.05 0.54
CA LYS A 170 25.89 9.05 -0.25
C LYS A 170 25.60 7.63 0.23
N ILE A 171 25.63 7.43 1.55
CA ILE A 171 25.35 6.13 2.17
C ILE A 171 23.92 5.69 1.85
N VAL A 172 22.96 6.61 1.88
CA VAL A 172 21.56 6.30 1.50
C VAL A 172 21.48 5.87 0.04
N MET A 173 22.22 6.52 -0.86
CA MET A 173 22.23 6.15 -2.28
C MET A 173 22.85 4.77 -2.48
N ASP A 174 23.99 4.50 -1.86
CA ASP A 174 24.64 3.19 -1.92
C ASP A 174 23.71 2.07 -1.42
N TRP A 175 22.95 2.31 -0.36
CA TRP A 175 22.00 1.34 0.16
C TRP A 175 20.75 1.18 -0.70
N ILE A 176 20.32 2.22 -1.39
CA ILE A 176 19.26 2.09 -2.39
C ILE A 176 19.74 1.24 -3.55
N ASP A 177 20.96 1.44 -4.04
CA ASP A 177 21.55 0.67 -5.13
C ASP A 177 21.74 -0.81 -4.71
N GLU A 178 22.21 -1.06 -3.48
CA GLU A 178 22.27 -2.40 -2.91
C GLU A 178 20.89 -3.05 -2.86
N THR A 179 19.87 -2.32 -2.37
CA THR A 179 18.49 -2.80 -2.32
C THR A 179 17.96 -3.14 -3.71
N LEU A 180 18.26 -2.31 -4.71
CA LEU A 180 17.84 -2.55 -6.10
C LEU A 180 18.53 -3.78 -6.69
N SER A 181 19.79 -4.05 -6.33
CA SER A 181 20.54 -5.21 -6.81
C SER A 181 20.03 -6.55 -6.26
N GLU A 182 19.39 -6.55 -5.09
CA GLU A 182 18.81 -7.74 -4.47
C GLU A 182 17.45 -8.15 -5.08
N LEU A 183 16.83 -7.28 -5.85
CA LEU A 183 15.53 -7.54 -6.47
C LEU A 183 15.64 -8.43 -7.71
N CYS A 184 14.61 -9.24 -7.96
CA CYS A 184 14.50 -10.06 -9.17
C CYS A 184 14.22 -9.28 -10.45
N GLY A 185 13.99 -7.96 -10.35
CA GLY A 185 13.68 -7.09 -11.47
C GLY A 185 13.61 -5.63 -11.04
N ARG A 186 13.32 -4.75 -11.98
CA ARG A 186 13.20 -3.31 -11.70
C ARG A 186 11.90 -3.02 -10.95
N PRO A 187 11.94 -2.34 -9.80
CA PRO A 187 10.71 -1.97 -9.09
C PRO A 187 9.89 -0.96 -9.90
N ALA A 188 8.58 -1.06 -9.78
CA ALA A 188 7.66 -0.17 -10.49
C ALA A 188 7.69 1.26 -9.95
N PHE A 189 7.98 1.40 -8.66
CA PHE A 189 8.11 2.67 -7.94
C PHE A 189 8.83 2.46 -6.60
N ILE A 190 9.28 3.56 -6.01
CA ILE A 190 9.85 3.63 -4.66
C ILE A 190 8.78 4.23 -3.75
N MET A 191 8.23 3.41 -2.84
CA MET A 191 7.17 3.84 -1.92
C MET A 191 7.75 4.40 -0.64
N ALA A 192 7.32 5.60 -0.26
CA ALA A 192 7.66 6.21 1.02
C ALA A 192 6.53 7.12 1.52
N ASN A 193 6.63 7.59 2.75
CA ASN A 193 5.76 8.64 3.23
C ASN A 193 6.21 10.02 2.73
N THR A 194 5.32 11.00 2.79
CA THR A 194 5.56 12.38 2.32
C THR A 194 6.84 13.00 2.89
N SER A 195 7.12 12.78 4.18
CA SER A 195 8.31 13.32 4.84
C SER A 195 9.60 12.71 4.28
N MET A 196 9.60 11.39 4.04
CA MET A 196 10.75 10.70 3.45
C MET A 196 10.96 11.11 1.99
N ILE A 197 9.89 11.24 1.19
CA ILE A 197 9.98 11.72 -0.20
C ILE A 197 10.60 13.12 -0.26
N ASN A 198 10.23 14.02 0.66
CA ASN A 198 10.86 15.33 0.74
C ASN A 198 12.37 15.24 1.05
N LYS A 199 12.79 14.29 1.89
CA LYS A 199 14.21 14.00 2.14
C LYS A 199 14.89 13.43 0.88
N MET A 200 14.24 12.49 0.17
CA MET A 200 14.77 11.95 -1.09
C MET A 200 14.96 13.04 -2.16
N LYS A 201 14.01 13.97 -2.30
CA LYS A 201 14.17 15.14 -3.19
C LYS A 201 15.32 16.04 -2.76
N SER A 202 15.56 16.19 -1.45
CA SER A 202 16.71 16.93 -0.92
C SER A 202 18.03 16.24 -1.22
N ILE A 203 18.09 14.91 -1.12
CA ILE A 203 19.23 14.07 -1.47
C ILE A 203 19.51 14.18 -2.98
N ALA A 204 18.47 13.99 -3.81
CA ALA A 204 18.60 14.07 -5.28
C ALA A 204 19.16 15.42 -5.76
N ARG A 205 18.76 16.54 -5.13
CA ARG A 205 19.31 17.87 -5.42
C ARG A 205 20.79 18.00 -5.06
N ARG A 206 21.22 17.39 -3.95
CA ARG A 206 22.64 17.42 -3.51
C ARG A 206 23.53 16.54 -4.38
N ALA A 207 23.03 15.39 -4.76
CA ALA A 207 23.74 14.43 -5.58
C ALA A 207 23.78 14.79 -7.06
N GLY A 208 22.95 15.74 -7.50
CA GLY A 208 22.84 16.13 -8.92
C GLY A 208 22.09 15.11 -9.80
N TYR A 209 21.46 14.11 -9.20
CA TYR A 209 20.72 13.04 -9.90
C TYR A 209 19.20 13.20 -9.78
N MET A 210 18.67 14.35 -10.18
CA MET A 210 17.21 14.46 -10.35
C MET A 210 16.81 13.85 -11.69
N THR A 211 16.32 12.61 -11.67
CA THR A 211 15.65 12.05 -12.84
C THR A 211 14.15 12.38 -12.76
N ARG A 212 13.63 12.91 -13.87
CA ARG A 212 12.19 13.10 -14.04
C ARG A 212 11.67 12.03 -14.97
N SER A 213 10.68 11.30 -14.53
CA SER A 213 9.90 10.40 -15.37
C SER A 213 8.51 10.99 -15.59
N GLU A 214 7.87 10.63 -16.69
CA GLU A 214 6.46 10.96 -16.90
C GLU A 214 5.59 9.80 -16.42
N ASP A 215 4.54 10.14 -15.70
CA ASP A 215 3.49 9.21 -15.31
C ASP A 215 2.62 8.84 -16.52
N SER A 216 1.82 7.78 -16.42
CA SER A 216 0.87 7.34 -17.46
C SER A 216 -0.10 8.45 -17.92
N PHE A 217 -0.22 9.51 -17.14
CA PHE A 217 -1.03 10.71 -17.43
C PHE A 217 -0.20 11.90 -17.90
N GLY A 218 1.09 11.72 -18.26
CA GLY A 218 1.98 12.80 -18.70
C GLY A 218 2.40 13.79 -17.60
N ARG A 219 2.22 13.42 -16.32
CA ARG A 219 2.70 14.23 -15.20
C ARG A 219 4.17 13.93 -14.94
N SER A 220 4.97 14.99 -14.75
CA SER A 220 6.36 14.83 -14.34
C SER A 220 6.44 14.35 -12.90
N VAL A 221 7.01 13.18 -12.69
CA VAL A 221 7.24 12.57 -11.38
C VAL A 221 8.74 12.52 -11.11
N ASP A 222 9.14 12.99 -9.94
CA ASP A 222 10.52 12.87 -9.50
C ASP A 222 10.84 11.40 -9.19
N GLY A 223 12.05 10.96 -9.49
CA GLY A 223 12.46 9.58 -9.30
C GLY A 223 13.96 9.41 -9.09
N TYR A 224 14.39 8.21 -8.83
CA TYR A 224 15.75 7.76 -8.75
C TYR A 224 16.00 6.68 -9.82
N ASP A 225 17.05 6.82 -10.60
CA ASP A 225 17.38 5.90 -11.72
C ASP A 225 16.19 5.60 -12.65
N GLY A 226 15.34 6.60 -12.92
CA GLY A 226 14.12 6.43 -13.74
C GLY A 226 13.00 5.63 -13.05
N ILE A 227 13.12 5.33 -11.75
CA ILE A 227 12.06 4.72 -10.92
C ILE A 227 11.33 5.86 -10.20
N PRO A 228 10.03 6.03 -10.42
CA PRO A 228 9.27 7.13 -9.81
C PRO A 228 9.10 6.94 -8.31
N PHE A 229 9.08 8.06 -7.57
CA PHE A 229 8.69 8.07 -6.16
C PHE A 229 7.17 8.03 -6.03
N LEU A 230 6.65 7.12 -5.22
CA LEU A 230 5.25 7.04 -4.86
C LEU A 230 5.04 7.48 -3.41
N ASP A 231 4.38 8.61 -3.24
CA ASP A 231 3.94 9.07 -1.92
C ASP A 231 2.68 8.32 -1.49
N MET A 232 2.81 7.47 -0.46
CA MET A 232 1.68 6.72 0.10
C MET A 232 0.72 7.61 0.89
N LYS A 233 1.09 8.85 1.19
CA LYS A 233 0.27 9.86 1.89
C LYS A 233 -0.24 9.38 3.26
N TYR A 234 -1.47 9.77 3.60
CA TYR A 234 -2.05 9.59 4.93
C TYR A 234 -3.41 8.89 4.82
N TYR A 235 -3.81 8.27 5.91
CA TYR A 235 -5.17 7.74 6.06
C TYR A 235 -5.83 8.35 7.31
N PRO A 236 -7.15 8.59 7.27
CA PRO A 236 -7.87 9.12 8.40
C PRO A 236 -8.05 8.04 9.48
N THR A 237 -7.74 8.36 10.72
CA THR A 237 -7.96 7.50 11.89
C THR A 237 -8.87 8.23 12.85
N LYS A 238 -9.94 7.55 13.29
CA LYS A 238 -10.82 8.06 14.32
C LYS A 238 -10.19 7.79 15.68
N GLU A 239 -9.95 8.82 16.44
CA GLU A 239 -9.42 8.72 17.81
C GLU A 239 -10.55 8.41 18.81
N ALA A 240 -10.17 8.06 20.04
CA ALA A 240 -11.12 7.68 21.09
C ALA A 240 -12.07 8.82 21.50
N ASP A 241 -11.65 10.07 21.34
CA ASP A 241 -12.44 11.28 21.60
C ASP A 241 -13.43 11.62 20.48
N GLY A 242 -13.43 10.83 19.39
CA GLY A 242 -14.27 11.04 18.21
C GLY A 242 -13.67 11.98 17.16
N SER A 243 -12.53 12.60 17.43
CA SER A 243 -11.79 13.40 16.44
C SER A 243 -11.16 12.52 15.36
N TYR A 244 -10.78 13.14 14.24
CA TYR A 244 -10.07 12.46 13.16
C TYR A 244 -8.66 13.01 13.05
N THR A 245 -7.68 12.11 13.06
CA THR A 245 -6.28 12.43 12.80
C THR A 245 -5.81 11.74 11.53
N GLU A 246 -4.89 12.38 10.81
CA GLU A 246 -4.25 11.81 9.64
C GLU A 246 -2.94 11.12 10.05
N LYS A 247 -2.88 9.81 9.82
CA LYS A 247 -1.66 9.03 10.08
C LYS A 247 -1.03 8.60 8.75
N PRO A 248 0.30 8.68 8.61
CA PRO A 248 0.96 8.25 7.37
C PRO A 248 0.78 6.73 7.18
N ILE A 249 0.52 6.32 5.93
CA ILE A 249 0.38 4.90 5.58
C ILE A 249 1.69 4.15 5.82
N ILE A 250 2.84 4.72 5.45
CA ILE A 250 4.14 4.22 5.92
C ILE A 250 4.48 4.97 7.19
N PRO A 251 4.46 4.30 8.36
CA PRO A 251 4.50 4.98 9.64
C PRO A 251 5.86 5.61 9.94
N ILE A 252 5.82 6.66 10.74
CA ILE A 252 6.99 7.24 11.42
C ILE A 252 6.87 6.83 12.87
N GLN A 253 7.76 5.98 13.34
CA GLN A 253 7.61 5.32 14.64
C GLN A 253 8.90 5.31 15.45
N THR A 254 8.77 4.98 16.73
CA THR A 254 9.89 4.73 17.63
C THR A 254 10.20 3.24 17.62
N ARG A 255 11.46 2.88 17.43
CA ARG A 255 11.93 1.48 17.47
C ARG A 255 13.16 1.38 18.35
N ALA A 256 13.35 0.20 18.95
CA ALA A 256 14.59 -0.12 19.66
C ALA A 256 15.65 -0.60 18.65
N ILE A 257 16.75 0.14 18.53
CA ILE A 257 17.91 -0.23 17.72
C ILE A 257 19.11 -0.32 18.65
N ASN A 258 19.76 -1.49 18.69
CA ASN A 258 20.90 -1.74 19.59
C ASN A 258 20.59 -1.37 21.06
N ASN A 259 19.41 -1.78 21.55
CA ASN A 259 18.90 -1.51 22.90
C ASN A 259 18.70 -0.02 23.25
N LYS A 260 18.62 0.85 22.25
CA LYS A 260 18.26 2.27 22.42
C LYS A 260 16.98 2.57 21.68
N GLU A 261 16.04 3.24 22.34
CA GLU A 261 14.84 3.75 21.68
C GLU A 261 15.20 4.95 20.79
N VAL A 262 14.88 4.83 19.53
CA VAL A 262 15.08 5.89 18.53
C VAL A 262 13.72 6.25 17.93
N ALA A 263 13.34 7.51 18.07
CA ALA A 263 12.12 8.06 17.48
C ALA A 263 12.37 8.58 16.07
N GLY A 264 11.29 8.71 15.29
CA GLY A 264 11.33 9.34 13.97
C GLY A 264 11.83 8.42 12.86
N LEU A 265 11.77 7.11 13.05
CA LEU A 265 12.18 6.10 12.08
C LEU A 265 11.06 5.78 11.09
N THR A 266 11.43 5.63 9.84
CA THR A 266 10.55 5.20 8.74
C THR A 266 11.27 4.25 7.80
N ASP A 267 10.51 3.66 6.87
CA ASP A 267 11.01 2.67 5.91
C ASP A 267 10.67 3.10 4.47
N ILE A 268 11.41 2.55 3.50
CA ILE A 268 11.17 2.69 2.07
C ILE A 268 10.94 1.30 1.48
N TYR A 269 9.92 1.15 0.64
CA TYR A 269 9.58 -0.12 -0.01
C TYR A 269 9.78 -0.06 -1.51
N PHE A 270 10.26 -1.16 -2.08
CA PHE A 270 10.62 -1.31 -3.49
C PHE A 270 9.89 -2.52 -4.08
N PRO A 271 8.62 -2.41 -4.52
CA PRO A 271 7.88 -3.53 -5.08
C PRO A 271 8.19 -3.73 -6.57
N VAL A 272 8.47 -4.95 -6.96
CA VAL A 272 8.53 -5.40 -8.35
C VAL A 272 7.17 -5.94 -8.73
N ILE A 273 6.40 -5.17 -9.50
CA ILE A 273 5.04 -5.56 -9.88
C ILE A 273 5.10 -6.60 -11.01
N GLY A 274 4.48 -7.74 -10.77
CA GLY A 274 4.38 -8.83 -11.74
C GLY A 274 3.70 -10.07 -11.15
N ARG A 275 3.09 -10.90 -12.00
CA ARG A 275 2.38 -12.11 -11.56
C ARG A 275 3.27 -13.13 -10.84
N ASP A 276 4.56 -13.12 -11.12
CA ASP A 276 5.56 -14.00 -10.49
C ASP A 276 6.31 -13.32 -9.35
N SER A 277 6.02 -12.06 -9.08
CA SER A 277 6.62 -11.25 -8.04
C SER A 277 5.57 -10.72 -7.07
N PHE A 278 5.42 -9.40 -6.96
CA PHE A 278 4.40 -8.76 -6.16
C PHE A 278 3.19 -8.39 -7.02
N HIS A 279 2.00 -8.87 -6.64
CA HIS A 279 0.75 -8.58 -7.36
C HIS A 279 -0.45 -8.60 -6.41
N GLY A 280 -1.55 -8.01 -6.89
CA GLY A 280 -2.85 -8.10 -6.24
C GLY A 280 -3.57 -9.40 -6.62
N VAL A 281 -4.47 -9.83 -5.76
CA VAL A 281 -5.35 -10.99 -6.00
C VAL A 281 -6.79 -10.55 -5.82
N THR A 282 -7.66 -10.94 -6.73
CA THR A 282 -9.10 -10.69 -6.67
C THR A 282 -9.90 -11.89 -7.16
N VAL A 283 -11.22 -11.83 -7.02
CA VAL A 283 -12.11 -12.90 -7.44
C VAL A 283 -12.49 -12.74 -8.91
N LYS A 284 -12.41 -13.83 -9.68
CA LYS A 284 -12.68 -13.86 -11.11
C LYS A 284 -14.12 -13.46 -11.45
N GLY A 285 -14.26 -12.64 -12.48
CA GLY A 285 -15.56 -12.30 -13.05
C GLY A 285 -16.32 -11.21 -12.30
N ASP A 286 -15.71 -10.62 -11.28
CA ASP A 286 -16.30 -9.53 -10.52
C ASP A 286 -15.63 -8.19 -10.81
N SER A 287 -16.40 -7.09 -10.68
CA SER A 287 -15.82 -5.76 -10.60
C SER A 287 -14.93 -5.66 -9.38
N PHE A 288 -13.77 -5.03 -9.53
CA PHE A 288 -12.83 -4.82 -8.43
C PHE A 288 -13.46 -4.12 -7.21
N ILE A 289 -14.37 -3.18 -7.47
CA ILE A 289 -15.21 -2.52 -6.44
C ILE A 289 -16.67 -2.66 -6.87
N LYS A 290 -17.48 -3.22 -5.97
CA LYS A 290 -18.94 -3.30 -6.11
C LYS A 290 -19.61 -2.21 -5.33
N GLN A 291 -20.64 -1.63 -5.91
CA GLN A 291 -21.46 -0.59 -5.31
C GLN A 291 -22.90 -1.08 -5.25
N TYR A 292 -23.46 -1.06 -4.06
CA TYR A 292 -24.86 -1.35 -3.79
C TYR A 292 -25.53 -0.03 -3.41
N LEU A 293 -26.24 0.58 -4.37
CA LEU A 293 -26.88 1.87 -4.16
C LEU A 293 -28.17 1.71 -3.33
N PRO A 294 -28.54 2.73 -2.52
CA PRO A 294 -29.76 2.72 -1.75
C PRO A 294 -31.00 2.73 -2.67
N ASP A 295 -31.96 1.85 -2.38
CA ASP A 295 -33.21 1.70 -3.15
C ASP A 295 -34.35 2.43 -2.45
N PHE A 296 -34.67 3.65 -2.87
CA PHE A 296 -35.71 4.49 -2.30
C PHE A 296 -37.14 4.09 -2.77
N THR A 297 -37.27 3.07 -3.60
CA THR A 297 -38.58 2.51 -3.96
C THR A 297 -39.15 1.61 -2.88
N LYS A 298 -38.29 1.09 -2.01
CA LYS A 298 -38.68 0.23 -0.89
C LYS A 298 -39.23 1.03 0.30
N PRO A 299 -40.10 0.46 1.10
CA PRO A 299 -40.62 1.09 2.32
C PRO A 299 -39.47 1.29 3.33
N GLY A 300 -39.49 2.44 4.02
CA GLY A 300 -38.48 2.85 5.01
C GLY A 300 -38.06 4.30 4.79
N ALA A 301 -37.87 5.04 5.89
CA ALA A 301 -37.42 6.42 5.84
C ALA A 301 -35.96 6.55 5.48
N VAL A 302 -35.16 5.55 5.90
CA VAL A 302 -33.68 5.50 5.71
C VAL A 302 -33.34 4.31 4.84
N GLN A 303 -32.57 4.55 3.80
CA GLN A 303 -32.05 3.52 2.90
C GLN A 303 -30.53 3.41 3.06
N LYS A 304 -30.02 2.18 2.88
CA LYS A 304 -28.61 1.84 3.07
C LYS A 304 -27.93 1.61 1.72
N GLY A 305 -26.78 2.24 1.52
CA GLY A 305 -25.86 1.92 0.45
C GLY A 305 -24.60 1.26 0.99
N GLU A 306 -23.94 0.44 0.18
CA GLU A 306 -22.73 -0.29 0.54
C GLU A 306 -21.73 -0.25 -0.60
N VAL A 307 -20.44 -0.29 -0.25
CA VAL A 307 -19.33 -0.46 -1.18
C VAL A 307 -18.49 -1.62 -0.67
N GLU A 308 -18.16 -2.55 -1.54
CA GLU A 308 -17.35 -3.72 -1.22
C GLU A 308 -16.24 -3.91 -2.27
N MET A 309 -15.07 -4.31 -1.78
CA MET A 309 -13.91 -4.69 -2.58
C MET A 309 -13.34 -5.98 -2.03
N LEU A 310 -13.15 -6.98 -2.87
CA LEU A 310 -12.52 -8.25 -2.52
C LEU A 310 -11.09 -8.26 -3.04
N ALA A 311 -10.13 -8.17 -2.15
CA ALA A 311 -8.73 -8.10 -2.54
C ALA A 311 -7.78 -8.71 -1.51
N ALA A 312 -6.61 -9.13 -1.99
CA ALA A 312 -5.43 -9.45 -1.22
C ALA A 312 -4.18 -9.08 -2.02
N ILE A 313 -3.02 -9.28 -1.43
CA ILE A 313 -1.74 -9.22 -2.13
C ILE A 313 -1.04 -10.57 -2.03
N ALA A 314 -0.24 -10.89 -3.04
CA ALA A 314 0.62 -12.06 -3.04
C ALA A 314 2.05 -11.66 -3.40
N LEU A 315 3.02 -12.21 -2.66
CA LEU A 315 4.44 -12.07 -2.90
C LEU A 315 5.01 -13.44 -3.22
N LYS A 316 5.03 -13.84 -4.52
CA LYS A 316 5.47 -15.16 -4.96
C LYS A 316 6.97 -15.36 -4.85
N SER A 317 7.75 -14.32 -5.08
CA SER A 317 9.21 -14.36 -4.94
C SER A 317 9.63 -13.55 -3.72
N THR A 318 10.57 -14.07 -2.93
CA THR A 318 11.20 -13.32 -1.83
C THR A 318 11.89 -12.05 -2.32
N ARG A 319 12.43 -12.09 -3.56
CA ARG A 319 13.06 -10.96 -4.22
C ARG A 319 12.08 -10.14 -5.08
N GLY A 320 10.78 -10.37 -4.94
CA GLY A 320 9.72 -9.60 -5.60
C GLY A 320 9.40 -8.27 -4.94
N ALA A 321 9.93 -8.02 -3.75
CA ALA A 321 9.88 -6.74 -3.08
C ALA A 321 11.06 -6.62 -2.12
N ALA A 322 11.46 -5.39 -1.80
CA ALA A 322 12.49 -5.12 -0.80
C ALA A 322 12.07 -3.96 0.11
N VAL A 323 12.69 -3.89 1.27
CA VAL A 323 12.50 -2.81 2.24
C VAL A 323 13.84 -2.32 2.77
N LEU A 324 14.02 -1.00 2.75
CA LEU A 324 15.12 -0.31 3.43
C LEU A 324 14.58 0.25 4.74
N ARG A 325 15.08 -0.29 5.86
CA ARG A 325 14.57 -0.02 7.21
C ARG A 325 15.30 1.11 7.93
N ASN A 326 14.62 1.62 8.95
CA ASN A 326 15.21 2.44 10.02
C ASN A 326 15.89 3.72 9.54
N ILE A 327 15.24 4.46 8.67
CA ILE A 327 15.70 5.79 8.25
C ILE A 327 15.10 6.82 9.21
N LYS A 328 15.94 7.52 9.95
CA LYS A 328 15.53 8.57 10.88
C LYS A 328 15.34 9.88 10.13
N ILE A 329 14.12 10.41 10.16
CA ILE A 329 13.74 11.64 9.43
C ILE A 329 13.37 12.81 10.33
N ARG A 330 13.22 12.55 11.65
CA ARG A 330 12.90 13.55 12.69
C ARG A 330 13.72 13.34 13.94
#